data_d296a6f6ab308db00f034e52ecffdfc4
#
_entry.id   d296a6f6ab308db00f034e52ecffdfc4
#
_cell.length_a   1.000
_cell.length_b   1.000
_cell.length_c   1.000
_cell.angle_alpha   90.00
_cell.angle_beta   90.00
_cell.angle_gamma   90.00
#
_symmetry.space_group_name_H-M   'P 1'
#
loop_
_entity.id
_entity.type
_entity.pdbx_description
1 polymer ?
#
loop_
_entity_poly.entity_id
_entity_poly.type
_entity_poly.pdbx_seq_one_letter_code
_entity_poly.pdbx_strand_id
1 'polypeptide(L)'
;MGTITVLKDNVPHGPFTRAEIAEKLTRSEITLDSLAFVEGLAQWTPLRDVLAKVDAAVPPPQPAPPPVATMPIGTGYATAGPMSPVGAMPIGTGYSYAATMQPPGHLVYAGFWLRFVAIFIDGLILSPLIFIYVGVDLADVSATDPNVKIALGFVLFIAWLAIFVGQWLYFALQESSRAQATLGKRLMGIQVTDRQGNRIGFGRATGRYFGKIISGFTLYIGFMMAGWTERKQALHDMLADTLVVRKPGS
;
A
#
# COMPACT_ATOMS: atom_id res chain seq x y z
N MET A 1 -7.81 -6.69 -16.50
CA MET A 1 -8.26 -7.18 -17.83
C MET A 1 -8.34 -5.98 -18.72
N GLY A 2 -7.64 -6.00 -19.87
CA GLY A 2 -7.64 -4.87 -20.80
C GLY A 2 -9.02 -4.72 -21.46
N THR A 3 -9.49 -3.50 -21.55
CA THR A 3 -10.72 -3.15 -22.28
C THR A 3 -10.39 -2.94 -23.75
N ILE A 4 -11.27 -3.39 -24.63
CA ILE A 4 -11.10 -3.36 -26.11
C ILE A 4 -12.05 -2.31 -26.68
N THR A 5 -11.53 -1.35 -27.41
CA THR A 5 -12.32 -0.39 -28.19
C THR A 5 -12.31 -0.83 -29.64
N VAL A 6 -13.47 -0.91 -30.29
CA VAL A 6 -13.61 -1.36 -31.68
C VAL A 6 -14.07 -0.18 -32.55
N LEU A 7 -13.46 -0.04 -33.73
CA LEU A 7 -13.85 0.96 -34.72
C LEU A 7 -14.95 0.39 -35.61
N LYS A 8 -16.14 1.00 -35.57
CA LYS A 8 -17.25 0.68 -36.47
C LYS A 8 -17.71 1.97 -37.18
N ASP A 9 -17.87 1.93 -38.48
CA ASP A 9 -18.29 3.08 -39.30
C ASP A 9 -17.43 4.34 -39.04
N ASN A 10 -16.12 4.14 -38.81
CA ASN A 10 -15.13 5.16 -38.48
C ASN A 10 -15.39 5.87 -37.14
N VAL A 11 -16.20 5.28 -36.23
CA VAL A 11 -16.49 5.76 -34.89
C VAL A 11 -15.98 4.73 -33.87
N PRO A 12 -15.21 5.14 -32.86
CA PRO A 12 -14.78 4.23 -31.79
C PRO A 12 -15.95 3.88 -30.86
N HIS A 13 -16.19 2.60 -30.69
CA HIS A 13 -17.20 2.03 -29.79
C HIS A 13 -16.51 1.24 -28.66
N GLY A 14 -16.92 1.42 -27.43
CA GLY A 14 -16.38 0.73 -26.27
C GLY A 14 -16.17 1.69 -25.09
N PRO A 15 -15.45 1.31 -24.08
CA PRO A 15 -14.65 0.08 -23.95
C PRO A 15 -15.48 -1.18 -23.69
N PHE A 16 -15.17 -2.28 -24.37
CA PHE A 16 -15.81 -3.58 -24.23
C PHE A 16 -14.92 -4.57 -23.49
N THR A 17 -15.52 -5.47 -22.76
CA THR A 17 -14.86 -6.65 -22.19
C THR A 17 -14.73 -7.74 -23.28
N ARG A 18 -13.85 -8.73 -23.03
CA ARG A 18 -13.69 -9.87 -23.94
C ARG A 18 -15.01 -10.65 -24.17
N ALA A 19 -15.81 -10.80 -23.10
CA ALA A 19 -17.10 -11.50 -23.19
C ALA A 19 -18.08 -10.75 -24.11
N GLU A 20 -18.17 -9.44 -23.99
CA GLU A 20 -18.98 -8.58 -24.86
C GLU A 20 -18.53 -8.60 -26.31
N ILE A 21 -17.21 -8.65 -26.55
CA ILE A 21 -16.65 -8.82 -27.91
C ILE A 21 -17.07 -10.16 -28.50
N ALA A 22 -17.01 -11.25 -27.75
CA ALA A 22 -17.43 -12.58 -28.20
C ALA A 22 -18.94 -12.60 -28.56
N GLU A 23 -19.78 -11.96 -27.72
CA GLU A 23 -21.20 -11.83 -27.96
C GLU A 23 -21.48 -11.02 -29.25
N LYS A 24 -20.78 -9.89 -29.46
CA LYS A 24 -20.92 -9.04 -30.65
C LYS A 24 -20.45 -9.74 -31.92
N LEU A 25 -19.41 -10.57 -31.86
CA LEU A 25 -18.97 -11.43 -32.96
C LEU A 25 -20.06 -12.47 -33.33
N THR A 26 -20.66 -13.10 -32.31
CA THR A 26 -21.74 -14.09 -32.51
C THR A 26 -22.98 -13.44 -33.15
N ARG A 27 -23.27 -12.20 -32.81
CA ARG A 27 -24.39 -11.42 -33.42
C ARG A 27 -24.04 -10.79 -34.76
N SER A 28 -22.82 -10.99 -35.27
CA SER A 28 -22.32 -10.38 -36.52
C SER A 28 -22.35 -8.84 -36.50
N GLU A 29 -22.36 -8.22 -35.32
CA GLU A 29 -22.30 -6.76 -35.18
C GLU A 29 -20.90 -6.19 -35.46
N ILE A 30 -19.88 -7.01 -35.28
CA ILE A 30 -18.45 -6.75 -35.55
C ILE A 30 -17.84 -7.99 -36.22
N THR A 31 -16.73 -7.82 -36.91
CA THR A 31 -15.98 -8.91 -37.54
C THR A 31 -14.57 -8.99 -36.98
N LEU A 32 -13.89 -10.11 -37.19
CA LEU A 32 -12.49 -10.28 -36.79
C LEU A 32 -11.53 -9.32 -37.54
N ASP A 33 -11.94 -8.78 -38.63
CA ASP A 33 -11.18 -7.78 -39.41
C ASP A 33 -11.49 -6.34 -39.00
N SER A 34 -12.50 -6.11 -38.14
CA SER A 34 -12.76 -4.80 -37.55
C SER A 34 -11.54 -4.28 -36.81
N LEU A 35 -11.21 -3.00 -36.99
CA LEU A 35 -10.09 -2.40 -36.28
C LEU A 35 -10.39 -2.25 -34.76
N ALA A 36 -9.48 -2.66 -33.94
CA ALA A 36 -9.60 -2.59 -32.51
C ALA A 36 -8.35 -1.97 -31.84
N PHE A 37 -8.54 -1.40 -30.70
CA PHE A 37 -7.49 -0.78 -29.89
C PHE A 37 -7.58 -1.29 -28.45
N VAL A 38 -6.42 -1.59 -27.87
CA VAL A 38 -6.26 -1.93 -26.45
C VAL A 38 -5.17 -1.04 -25.88
N GLU A 39 -5.28 -0.64 -24.64
CA GLU A 39 -4.26 0.13 -23.93
C GLU A 39 -2.90 -0.59 -23.99
N GLY A 40 -1.90 0.08 -24.56
CA GLY A 40 -0.56 -0.49 -24.79
C GLY A 40 -0.26 -0.81 -26.27
N LEU A 41 -1.22 -0.68 -27.21
CA LEU A 41 -0.95 -0.73 -28.63
C LEU A 41 -0.69 0.68 -29.18
N ALA A 42 0.30 0.77 -30.09
CA ALA A 42 0.68 2.06 -30.71
C ALA A 42 -0.31 2.53 -31.79
N GLN A 43 -1.13 1.63 -32.35
CA GLN A 43 -2.05 1.92 -33.44
C GLN A 43 -3.21 0.91 -33.48
N TRP A 44 -4.27 1.28 -34.23
CA TRP A 44 -5.42 0.42 -34.51
C TRP A 44 -5.00 -0.85 -35.25
N THR A 45 -5.40 -2.01 -34.75
CA THR A 45 -4.98 -3.32 -35.26
C THR A 45 -6.23 -4.18 -35.46
N PRO A 46 -6.26 -5.11 -36.44
CA PRO A 46 -7.38 -6.02 -36.63
C PRO A 46 -7.71 -6.78 -35.30
N LEU A 47 -9.00 -6.92 -35.05
CA LEU A 47 -9.50 -7.52 -33.79
C LEU A 47 -8.95 -8.93 -33.53
N ARG A 48 -8.73 -9.74 -34.59
CA ARG A 48 -8.08 -11.06 -34.50
C ARG A 48 -6.69 -10.99 -33.85
N ASP A 49 -5.88 -9.98 -34.22
CA ASP A 49 -4.50 -9.84 -33.71
C ASP A 49 -4.50 -9.31 -32.26
N VAL A 50 -5.48 -8.47 -31.93
CA VAL A 50 -5.71 -7.98 -30.59
C VAL A 50 -6.11 -9.14 -29.67
N LEU A 51 -7.04 -9.99 -30.07
CA LEU A 51 -7.47 -11.16 -29.32
C LEU A 51 -6.33 -12.16 -29.12
N ALA A 52 -5.53 -12.44 -30.14
CA ALA A 52 -4.36 -13.31 -30.05
C ALA A 52 -3.34 -12.80 -29.02
N LYS A 53 -3.08 -11.48 -28.96
CA LYS A 53 -2.19 -10.88 -27.97
C LYS A 53 -2.77 -10.93 -26.55
N VAL A 54 -4.07 -10.70 -26.40
CA VAL A 54 -4.75 -10.78 -25.12
C VAL A 54 -4.74 -12.24 -24.61
N ASP A 55 -4.90 -13.23 -25.49
CA ASP A 55 -4.86 -14.66 -25.15
C ASP A 55 -3.46 -15.13 -24.78
N ALA A 56 -2.42 -14.65 -25.46
CA ALA A 56 -1.03 -14.93 -25.14
C ALA A 56 -0.59 -14.32 -23.78
N ALA A 57 -1.26 -13.26 -23.33
CA ALA A 57 -1.00 -12.63 -22.03
C ALA A 57 -1.72 -13.31 -20.85
N VAL A 58 -2.62 -14.28 -21.11
CA VAL A 58 -3.26 -15.10 -20.07
C VAL A 58 -2.40 -16.35 -19.86
N PRO A 59 -1.76 -16.54 -18.68
CA PRO A 59 -1.06 -17.78 -18.42
C PRO A 59 -2.02 -18.98 -18.52
N PRO A 60 -1.56 -20.14 -19.00
CA PRO A 60 -2.41 -21.33 -19.12
C PRO A 60 -3.06 -21.64 -17.77
N PRO A 61 -4.32 -22.14 -17.76
CA PRO A 61 -5.00 -22.48 -16.52
C PRO A 61 -4.14 -23.48 -15.74
N GLN A 62 -3.79 -23.14 -14.51
CA GLN A 62 -3.11 -24.05 -13.61
C GLN A 62 -3.99 -25.30 -13.43
N PRO A 63 -3.41 -26.52 -13.52
CA PRO A 63 -4.17 -27.74 -13.22
C PRO A 63 -4.79 -27.62 -11.83
N ALA A 64 -6.06 -28.02 -11.73
CA ALA A 64 -6.79 -28.00 -10.47
C ALA A 64 -6.00 -28.76 -9.39
N PRO A 65 -5.91 -28.25 -8.16
CA PRO A 65 -5.26 -28.95 -7.08
C PRO A 65 -5.96 -30.31 -6.90
N PRO A 66 -5.20 -31.38 -6.58
CA PRO A 66 -5.79 -32.71 -6.36
C PRO A 66 -6.85 -32.63 -5.25
N PRO A 67 -7.93 -33.40 -5.32
CA PRO A 67 -8.97 -33.36 -4.32
C PRO A 67 -8.37 -33.67 -2.95
N VAL A 68 -8.64 -32.81 -1.99
CA VAL A 68 -8.24 -33.00 -0.59
C VAL A 68 -8.95 -34.28 -0.11
N ALA A 69 -8.16 -35.30 0.15
CA ALA A 69 -8.70 -36.53 0.77
C ALA A 69 -9.27 -36.16 2.14
N THR A 70 -10.59 -36.20 2.27
CA THR A 70 -11.29 -36.12 3.54
C THR A 70 -10.93 -37.36 4.35
N MET A 71 -10.07 -37.19 5.36
CA MET A 71 -9.85 -38.26 6.34
C MET A 71 -11.14 -38.46 7.15
N PRO A 72 -11.62 -39.71 7.31
CA PRO A 72 -12.75 -39.95 8.17
C PRO A 72 -12.36 -39.68 9.63
N ILE A 73 -13.23 -38.98 10.35
CA ILE A 73 -13.12 -38.79 11.80
C ILE A 73 -13.35 -40.16 12.46
N GLY A 74 -12.26 -40.86 12.77
CA GLY A 74 -12.29 -42.10 13.54
C GLY A 74 -12.21 -41.79 15.04
N THR A 75 -13.30 -42.00 15.75
CA THR A 75 -13.31 -42.16 17.20
C THR A 75 -12.66 -43.50 17.54
N GLY A 76 -11.43 -43.48 18.11
CA GLY A 76 -10.77 -44.68 18.57
C GLY A 76 -9.64 -44.34 19.53
N TYR A 77 -9.88 -44.57 20.81
CA TYR A 77 -8.84 -44.66 21.83
C TYR A 77 -7.90 -45.81 21.51
N ALA A 78 -6.62 -45.52 21.26
CA ALA A 78 -5.63 -46.59 21.11
C ALA A 78 -4.52 -46.42 22.16
N THR A 79 -4.37 -47.51 22.88
CA THR A 79 -3.37 -47.83 23.91
C THR A 79 -1.93 -47.61 23.46
N ALA A 80 -1.09 -47.24 24.45
CA ALA A 80 0.35 -47.05 24.32
C ALA A 80 1.07 -48.33 23.82
N GLY A 81 1.85 -48.21 22.77
CA GLY A 81 2.82 -49.20 22.29
C GLY A 81 4.23 -48.59 22.19
N PRO A 82 5.31 -49.36 22.16
CA PRO A 82 6.63 -49.00 22.66
C PRO A 82 7.43 -48.08 21.75
N MET A 83 8.29 -47.28 22.40
CA MET A 83 9.24 -46.32 21.83
C MET A 83 10.16 -46.98 20.80
N SER A 84 10.35 -46.35 19.66
CA SER A 84 11.42 -46.58 18.70
C SER A 84 12.25 -45.32 18.49
N PRO A 85 13.53 -45.45 18.09
CA PRO A 85 14.58 -44.53 18.50
C PRO A 85 14.67 -43.22 17.69
N VAL A 86 15.27 -42.26 18.38
CA VAL A 86 15.73 -40.93 17.92
C VAL A 86 16.36 -41.03 16.53
N GLY A 87 15.75 -40.36 15.57
CA GLY A 87 16.29 -40.13 14.24
C GLY A 87 15.85 -38.81 13.66
N ALA A 88 16.83 -37.94 13.46
CA ALA A 88 16.84 -36.76 12.57
C ALA A 88 15.73 -35.73 12.76
N MET A 89 16.08 -34.64 13.42
CA MET A 89 15.36 -33.36 13.29
C MET A 89 15.34 -32.90 11.83
N PRO A 90 14.20 -32.61 11.22
CA PRO A 90 14.17 -31.78 10.03
C PRO A 90 14.39 -30.34 10.46
N ILE A 91 15.57 -29.81 10.17
CA ILE A 91 15.83 -28.38 10.10
C ILE A 91 15.01 -27.84 8.93
N GLY A 92 13.92 -27.20 9.23
CA GLY A 92 13.01 -26.64 8.25
C GLY A 92 11.97 -25.79 8.93
N THR A 93 12.38 -24.74 9.65
CA THR A 93 11.47 -23.65 10.00
C THR A 93 11.12 -22.89 8.73
N GLY A 94 10.35 -23.54 7.86
CA GLY A 94 9.56 -22.87 6.89
C GLY A 94 8.53 -22.03 7.64
N TYR A 95 8.83 -20.76 7.85
CA TYR A 95 7.79 -19.79 8.13
C TYR A 95 6.86 -19.83 6.91
N SER A 96 5.80 -20.64 7.02
CA SER A 96 4.69 -20.60 6.10
C SER A 96 4.05 -19.21 6.26
N TYR A 97 4.57 -18.24 5.53
CA TYR A 97 3.79 -17.10 5.13
C TYR A 97 2.74 -17.62 4.13
N ALA A 98 1.74 -18.33 4.65
CA ALA A 98 0.45 -18.32 4.02
C ALA A 98 -0.07 -16.88 4.18
N ALA A 99 0.56 -15.95 3.45
CA ALA A 99 -0.09 -14.74 3.07
C ALA A 99 -1.36 -15.21 2.38
N THR A 100 -2.49 -15.07 3.04
CA THR A 100 -3.79 -15.09 2.41
C THR A 100 -3.70 -14.07 1.27
N MET A 101 -3.36 -14.55 0.08
CA MET A 101 -3.51 -13.78 -1.14
C MET A 101 -5.01 -13.61 -1.31
N GLN A 102 -5.54 -12.59 -0.66
CA GLN A 102 -6.82 -12.06 -1.08
C GLN A 102 -6.63 -11.67 -2.55
N PRO A 103 -7.53 -12.08 -3.44
CA PRO A 103 -7.53 -11.56 -4.80
C PRO A 103 -7.45 -10.03 -4.67
N PRO A 104 -6.76 -9.31 -5.55
CA PRO A 104 -6.63 -7.88 -5.46
C PRO A 104 -8.03 -7.27 -5.51
N GLY A 105 -8.67 -7.21 -4.35
CA GLY A 105 -9.88 -6.44 -4.13
C GLY A 105 -9.52 -5.01 -4.49
N HIS A 106 -10.36 -4.30 -5.17
CA HIS A 106 -10.16 -2.91 -5.55
C HIS A 106 -9.68 -2.11 -4.33
N LEU A 107 -8.36 -1.78 -4.31
CA LEU A 107 -7.78 -0.96 -3.27
C LEU A 107 -8.44 0.42 -3.35
N VAL A 108 -9.20 0.78 -2.34
CA VAL A 108 -9.81 2.12 -2.25
C VAL A 108 -8.76 3.08 -1.70
N TYR A 109 -8.23 3.93 -2.57
CA TYR A 109 -7.17 4.87 -2.20
C TYR A 109 -7.69 5.99 -1.29
N ALA A 110 -6.91 6.34 -0.27
CA ALA A 110 -7.21 7.46 0.61
C ALA A 110 -6.79 8.77 -0.05
N GLY A 111 -7.75 9.65 -0.29
CA GLY A 111 -7.51 10.97 -0.85
C GLY A 111 -6.84 11.93 0.16
N PHE A 112 -6.52 13.14 -0.29
CA PHE A 112 -5.81 14.18 0.47
C PHE A 112 -6.48 14.48 1.83
N TRP A 113 -7.77 14.73 1.87
CA TRP A 113 -8.47 15.16 3.09
C TRP A 113 -8.43 14.15 4.23
N LEU A 114 -8.59 12.86 3.92
CA LEU A 114 -8.49 11.80 4.95
C LEU A 114 -7.10 11.74 5.57
N ARG A 115 -6.06 11.96 4.77
CA ARG A 115 -4.67 11.99 5.23
C ARG A 115 -4.37 13.25 6.02
N PHE A 116 -4.93 14.39 5.58
CA PHE A 116 -4.79 15.67 6.29
C PHE A 116 -5.36 15.59 7.70
N VAL A 117 -6.60 15.10 7.84
CA VAL A 117 -7.23 14.90 9.16
C VAL A 117 -6.43 13.91 10.01
N ALA A 118 -5.94 12.81 9.43
CA ALA A 118 -5.11 11.85 10.15
C ALA A 118 -3.82 12.49 10.69
N ILE A 119 -3.11 13.28 9.89
CA ILE A 119 -1.90 14.00 10.32
C ILE A 119 -2.23 15.05 11.37
N PHE A 120 -3.36 15.74 11.24
CA PHE A 120 -3.81 16.72 12.24
C PHE A 120 -4.06 16.07 13.60
N ILE A 121 -4.71 14.91 13.63
CA ILE A 121 -4.92 14.13 14.85
C ILE A 121 -3.59 13.66 15.45
N ASP A 122 -2.68 13.12 14.62
CA ASP A 122 -1.34 12.74 15.08
C ASP A 122 -0.58 13.95 15.65
N GLY A 123 -0.73 15.13 15.02
CA GLY A 123 -0.16 16.39 15.50
C GLY A 123 -0.70 16.81 16.86
N LEU A 124 -2.01 16.66 17.10
CA LEU A 124 -2.62 16.93 18.42
C LEU A 124 -2.08 15.99 19.50
N ILE A 125 -1.89 14.72 19.18
CA ILE A 125 -1.34 13.73 20.12
C ILE A 125 0.12 14.07 20.49
N LEU A 126 0.90 14.57 19.54
CA LEU A 126 2.30 14.92 19.73
C LEU A 126 2.52 16.36 20.23
N SER A 127 1.47 17.20 20.23
CA SER A 127 1.55 18.62 20.59
C SER A 127 2.10 18.90 21.99
N PRO A 128 1.85 18.08 23.05
CA PRO A 128 2.43 18.35 24.37
C PRO A 128 3.96 18.44 24.37
N LEU A 129 4.64 17.65 23.52
CA LEU A 129 6.09 17.70 23.39
C LEU A 129 6.56 19.05 22.80
N ILE A 130 5.80 19.59 21.84
CA ILE A 130 6.08 20.88 21.21
C ILE A 130 5.86 22.01 22.22
N PHE A 131 4.80 21.94 23.04
CA PHE A 131 4.54 22.98 24.05
C PHE A 131 5.62 23.02 25.13
N ILE A 132 6.15 21.87 25.56
CA ILE A 132 7.29 21.81 26.48
C ILE A 132 8.51 22.45 25.84
N TYR A 133 8.81 22.14 24.58
CA TYR A 133 9.92 22.72 23.84
C TYR A 133 9.81 24.26 23.75
N VAL A 134 8.65 24.78 23.35
CA VAL A 134 8.37 26.21 23.24
C VAL A 134 8.48 26.91 24.61
N GLY A 135 8.03 26.26 25.69
CA GLY A 135 8.17 26.80 27.04
C GLY A 135 9.63 27.00 27.45
N VAL A 136 10.51 26.07 27.14
CA VAL A 136 11.96 26.18 27.40
C VAL A 136 12.60 27.24 26.51
N ASP A 137 12.20 27.34 25.22
CA ASP A 137 12.68 28.34 24.27
C ASP A 137 12.35 29.77 24.74
N LEU A 138 11.13 29.99 25.25
CA LEU A 138 10.72 31.27 25.84
C LEU A 138 11.54 31.63 27.08
N ALA A 139 11.91 30.62 27.90
CA ALA A 139 12.79 30.83 29.05
C ALA A 139 14.21 31.22 28.61
N ASP A 140 14.73 30.65 27.53
CA ASP A 140 16.03 31.01 26.95
C ASP A 140 16.07 32.46 26.48
N VAL A 141 15.02 32.90 25.77
CA VAL A 141 14.89 34.28 25.28
C VAL A 141 14.90 35.28 26.44
N SER A 142 14.30 34.94 27.59
CA SER A 142 14.19 35.81 28.77
C SER A 142 15.43 35.78 29.67
N ALA A 143 16.32 34.82 29.51
CA ALA A 143 17.55 34.73 30.30
C ALA A 143 18.51 35.90 29.99
N THR A 144 19.13 36.48 31.01
CA THR A 144 20.11 37.57 30.89
C THR A 144 21.54 37.09 31.07
N ASP A 145 21.75 36.03 31.86
CA ASP A 145 23.09 35.46 32.11
C ASP A 145 23.57 34.64 30.89
N PRO A 146 24.75 34.95 30.34
CA PRO A 146 25.30 34.21 29.17
C PRO A 146 25.49 32.72 29.42
N ASN A 147 25.87 32.31 30.64
CA ASN A 147 26.08 30.91 30.96
C ASN A 147 24.73 30.14 30.98
N VAL A 148 23.69 30.79 31.48
CA VAL A 148 22.34 30.25 31.48
C VAL A 148 21.83 30.07 30.03
N LYS A 149 22.07 31.04 29.17
CA LYS A 149 21.71 30.92 27.70
C LYS A 149 22.42 29.75 27.05
N ILE A 150 23.72 29.59 27.26
CA ILE A 150 24.48 28.46 26.69
C ILE A 150 23.90 27.13 27.19
N ALA A 151 23.61 27.03 28.48
CA ALA A 151 23.04 25.82 29.05
C ALA A 151 21.65 25.49 28.51
N LEU A 152 20.76 26.51 28.42
CA LEU A 152 19.42 26.34 27.85
C LEU A 152 19.48 26.01 26.36
N GLY A 153 20.35 26.66 25.57
CA GLY A 153 20.56 26.35 24.16
C GLY A 153 20.99 24.90 23.94
N PHE A 154 21.85 24.35 24.81
CA PHE A 154 22.22 22.94 24.76
C PHE A 154 21.04 22.02 25.10
N VAL A 155 20.24 22.35 26.12
CA VAL A 155 19.01 21.63 26.46
C VAL A 155 18.02 21.64 25.30
N LEU A 156 17.81 22.80 24.67
CA LEU A 156 16.94 22.95 23.50
C LEU A 156 17.41 22.10 22.32
N PHE A 157 18.72 22.06 22.06
CA PHE A 157 19.28 21.22 21.00
C PHE A 157 19.01 19.73 21.25
N ILE A 158 19.25 19.25 22.47
CA ILE A 158 18.97 17.86 22.83
C ILE A 158 17.47 17.55 22.77
N ALA A 159 16.63 18.46 23.26
CA ALA A 159 15.18 18.31 23.19
C ALA A 159 14.68 18.25 21.72
N TRP A 160 15.19 19.12 20.87
CA TRP A 160 14.90 19.11 19.44
C TRP A 160 15.28 17.78 18.78
N LEU A 161 16.49 17.29 19.07
CA LEU A 161 16.95 16.00 18.55
C LEU A 161 16.07 14.85 19.06
N ALA A 162 15.71 14.83 20.32
CA ALA A 162 14.83 13.82 20.92
C ALA A 162 13.43 13.85 20.28
N ILE A 163 12.85 15.03 20.06
CA ILE A 163 11.56 15.20 19.37
C ILE A 163 11.66 14.71 17.92
N PHE A 164 12.69 15.08 17.20
CA PHE A 164 12.91 14.66 15.81
C PHE A 164 13.01 13.14 15.69
N VAL A 165 13.86 12.51 16.51
CA VAL A 165 14.01 11.04 16.54
C VAL A 165 12.72 10.36 16.99
N GLY A 166 12.07 10.90 18.02
CA GLY A 166 10.80 10.39 18.52
C GLY A 166 9.69 10.39 17.47
N GLN A 167 9.54 11.50 16.72
CA GLN A 167 8.59 11.59 15.64
C GLN A 167 8.91 10.60 14.52
N TRP A 168 10.17 10.50 14.10
CA TRP A 168 10.57 9.52 13.10
C TRP A 168 10.21 8.10 13.54
N LEU A 169 10.59 7.71 14.76
CA LEU A 169 10.28 6.39 15.30
C LEU A 169 8.77 6.16 15.42
N TYR A 170 8.01 7.14 15.89
CA TYR A 170 6.55 7.07 15.99
C TYR A 170 5.93 6.73 14.63
N PHE A 171 6.26 7.46 13.57
CA PHE A 171 5.71 7.21 12.25
C PHE A 171 6.24 5.91 11.65
N ALA A 172 7.55 5.67 11.69
CA ALA A 172 8.16 4.52 11.05
C ALA A 172 7.74 3.19 11.69
N LEU A 173 7.71 3.11 13.03
CA LEU A 173 7.29 1.91 13.75
C LEU A 173 5.80 1.62 13.57
N GLN A 174 4.94 2.63 13.65
CA GLN A 174 3.49 2.41 13.51
C GLN A 174 3.10 2.05 12.08
N GLU A 175 3.66 2.72 11.06
CA GLU A 175 3.40 2.41 9.66
C GLU A 175 3.97 1.05 9.23
N SER A 176 5.07 0.58 9.84
CA SER A 176 5.63 -0.75 9.61
C SER A 176 5.06 -1.83 10.54
N SER A 177 4.20 -1.50 11.49
CA SER A 177 3.57 -2.44 12.40
C SER A 177 2.48 -3.29 11.70
N ARG A 178 1.89 -4.25 12.43
CA ARG A 178 0.72 -5.00 11.94
C ARG A 178 -0.49 -4.11 11.65
N ALA A 179 -0.59 -2.96 12.30
CA ALA A 179 -1.67 -2.00 12.10
C ALA A 179 -1.49 -1.15 10.84
N GLN A 180 -0.27 -1.07 10.28
CA GLN A 180 0.07 -0.32 9.06
C GLN A 180 -0.38 1.15 9.11
N ALA A 181 -0.58 1.71 10.31
CA ALA A 181 -1.19 3.02 10.48
C ALA A 181 -0.78 3.66 11.81
N THR A 182 -0.57 4.98 11.80
CA THR A 182 -0.48 5.81 13.00
C THR A 182 -1.83 5.89 13.71
N LEU A 183 -1.87 6.44 14.92
CA LEU A 183 -3.12 6.59 15.67
C LEU A 183 -4.15 7.41 14.89
N GLY A 184 -3.75 8.56 14.32
CA GLY A 184 -4.64 9.37 13.49
C GLY A 184 -5.15 8.63 12.26
N LYS A 185 -4.30 7.85 11.59
CA LYS A 185 -4.71 7.02 10.45
C LYS A 185 -5.67 5.90 10.83
N ARG A 186 -5.49 5.28 12.01
CA ARG A 186 -6.41 4.26 12.51
C ARG A 186 -7.80 4.84 12.75
N LEU A 187 -7.87 6.03 13.34
CA LEU A 187 -9.15 6.73 13.57
C LEU A 187 -9.85 7.07 12.24
N MET A 188 -9.08 7.38 11.21
CA MET A 188 -9.61 7.67 9.87
C MET A 188 -9.86 6.43 9.01
N GLY A 189 -9.67 5.22 9.53
CA GLY A 189 -9.87 3.97 8.80
C GLY A 189 -8.93 3.80 7.59
N ILE A 190 -7.71 4.37 7.64
CA ILE A 190 -6.74 4.28 6.54
C ILE A 190 -5.44 3.60 6.99
N GLN A 191 -4.77 2.93 6.06
CA GLN A 191 -3.54 2.19 6.30
C GLN A 191 -2.54 2.38 5.17
N VAL A 192 -1.25 2.18 5.48
CA VAL A 192 -0.14 2.27 4.53
C VAL A 192 0.24 0.87 4.06
N THR A 193 0.32 0.69 2.74
CA THR A 193 0.66 -0.59 2.12
C THR A 193 1.71 -0.41 1.03
N ASP A 194 2.26 -1.52 0.55
CA ASP A 194 2.94 -1.55 -0.75
C ASP A 194 1.92 -1.53 -1.90
N ARG A 195 2.41 -1.63 -3.15
CA ARG A 195 1.54 -1.65 -4.35
C ARG A 195 0.62 -2.87 -4.42
N GLN A 196 0.96 -3.95 -3.73
CA GLN A 196 0.21 -5.20 -3.67
C GLN A 196 -0.78 -5.26 -2.50
N GLY A 197 -0.83 -4.21 -1.67
CA GLY A 197 -1.68 -4.16 -0.47
C GLY A 197 -1.04 -4.78 0.77
N ASN A 198 0.22 -5.23 0.72
CA ASN A 198 0.91 -5.85 1.83
C ASN A 198 1.50 -4.81 2.80
N ARG A 199 1.89 -5.29 3.97
CA ARG A 199 2.57 -4.49 5.00
C ARG A 199 3.96 -4.04 4.51
N ILE A 200 4.28 -2.77 4.73
CA ILE A 200 5.61 -2.23 4.45
C ILE A 200 6.61 -2.54 5.58
N GLY A 201 7.88 -2.70 5.23
CA GLY A 201 8.96 -2.84 6.20
C GLY A 201 9.38 -1.49 6.81
N PHE A 202 10.13 -1.55 7.93
CA PHE A 202 10.64 -0.38 8.65
C PHE A 202 11.48 0.55 7.76
N GLY A 203 12.36 0.00 6.91
CA GLY A 203 13.17 0.81 5.98
C GLY A 203 12.33 1.63 5.01
N ARG A 204 11.25 1.03 4.46
CA ARG A 204 10.32 1.72 3.56
C ARG A 204 9.52 2.79 4.28
N ALA A 205 9.08 2.53 5.51
CA ALA A 205 8.41 3.51 6.37
C ALA A 205 9.34 4.68 6.74
N THR A 206 10.62 4.39 7.01
CA THR A 206 11.68 5.40 7.24
C THR A 206 11.91 6.27 6.02
N GLY A 207 12.11 5.66 4.84
CA GLY A 207 12.26 6.39 3.57
C GLY A 207 11.06 7.31 3.30
N ARG A 208 9.86 6.84 3.61
CA ARG A 208 8.64 7.63 3.52
C ARG A 208 8.62 8.82 4.48
N TYR A 209 9.09 8.64 5.74
CA TYR A 209 9.19 9.73 6.70
C TYR A 209 10.12 10.83 6.21
N PHE A 210 11.32 10.49 5.73
CA PHE A 210 12.25 11.46 5.16
C PHE A 210 11.74 12.06 3.84
N GLY A 211 11.03 11.30 3.03
CA GLY A 211 10.34 11.79 1.84
C GLY A 211 9.29 12.87 2.14
N LYS A 212 8.69 12.89 3.35
CA LYS A 212 7.80 13.97 3.79
C LYS A 212 8.54 15.30 3.92
N ILE A 213 9.82 15.30 4.32
CA ILE A 213 10.66 16.50 4.38
C ILE A 213 10.80 17.09 2.98
N ILE A 214 11.10 16.24 1.97
CA ILE A 214 11.18 16.66 0.57
C ILE A 214 9.84 17.23 0.10
N SER A 215 8.73 16.57 0.46
CA SER A 215 7.37 17.05 0.15
C SER A 215 7.06 18.41 0.79
N GLY A 216 7.62 18.71 1.95
CA GLY A 216 7.55 20.01 2.61
C GLY A 216 8.31 21.08 1.85
N PHE A 217 9.53 20.79 1.41
CA PHE A 217 10.36 21.74 0.62
C PHE A 217 9.72 22.10 -0.73
N THR A 218 8.84 21.29 -1.27
CA THR A 218 8.07 21.61 -2.49
C THR A 218 6.84 22.49 -2.20
N LEU A 219 6.89 23.36 -1.20
CA LEU A 219 5.78 24.23 -0.75
C LEU A 219 4.50 23.43 -0.49
N TYR A 220 4.64 22.25 0.10
CA TYR A 220 3.55 21.30 0.39
C TYR A 220 2.82 20.73 -0.85
N ILE A 221 3.19 21.12 -2.08
CA ILE A 221 2.62 20.55 -3.31
C ILE A 221 2.78 19.03 -3.31
N GLY A 222 3.92 18.52 -2.83
CA GLY A 222 4.17 17.08 -2.71
C GLY A 222 3.14 16.33 -1.86
N PHE A 223 2.55 16.98 -0.85
CA PHE A 223 1.44 16.39 -0.07
C PHE A 223 0.11 16.51 -0.81
N MET A 224 -0.14 17.64 -1.46
CA MET A 224 -1.39 17.92 -2.17
C MET A 224 -1.59 16.98 -3.38
N MET A 225 -0.51 16.45 -3.96
CA MET A 225 -0.57 15.48 -5.07
C MET A 225 -1.51 14.30 -4.79
N ALA A 226 -1.67 13.91 -3.54
CA ALA A 226 -2.65 12.88 -3.15
C ALA A 226 -4.12 13.27 -3.46
N GLY A 227 -4.41 14.51 -3.81
CA GLY A 227 -5.72 14.98 -4.23
C GLY A 227 -6.05 14.63 -5.70
N TRP A 228 -5.06 14.72 -6.60
CA TRP A 228 -5.28 14.62 -8.05
C TRP A 228 -4.56 13.47 -8.75
N THR A 229 -3.53 12.86 -8.14
CA THR A 229 -2.87 11.71 -8.77
C THR A 229 -3.83 10.51 -8.87
N GLU A 230 -3.66 9.68 -9.89
CA GLU A 230 -4.51 8.52 -10.20
C GLU A 230 -4.65 7.56 -9.02
N ARG A 231 -3.52 7.24 -8.35
CA ARG A 231 -3.49 6.36 -7.17
C ARG A 231 -3.56 7.11 -5.85
N LYS A 232 -3.95 8.39 -5.88
CA LYS A 232 -3.98 9.28 -4.70
C LYS A 232 -2.66 9.26 -3.90
N GLN A 233 -1.52 9.19 -4.60
CA GLN A 233 -0.19 9.19 -4.00
C GLN A 233 0.34 10.61 -3.82
N ALA A 234 0.90 10.89 -2.65
CA ALA A 234 1.74 12.05 -2.41
C ALA A 234 3.18 11.78 -2.90
N LEU A 235 4.01 12.81 -3.02
CA LEU A 235 5.39 12.67 -3.48
C LEU A 235 6.20 11.67 -2.63
N HIS A 236 6.10 11.74 -1.31
CA HIS A 236 6.76 10.81 -0.40
C HIS A 236 6.24 9.37 -0.50
N ASP A 237 4.99 9.17 -0.93
CA ASP A 237 4.45 7.83 -1.21
C ASP A 237 5.09 7.23 -2.46
N MET A 238 5.26 8.07 -3.51
CA MET A 238 5.91 7.67 -4.76
C MET A 238 7.38 7.32 -4.54
N LEU A 239 8.11 8.16 -3.76
CA LEU A 239 9.52 7.93 -3.43
C LEU A 239 9.75 6.65 -2.64
N ALA A 240 8.82 6.28 -1.76
CA ALA A 240 8.91 5.08 -0.94
C ALA A 240 8.18 3.86 -1.54
N ASP A 241 7.61 4.00 -2.74
CA ASP A 241 6.84 2.95 -3.42
C ASP A 241 5.71 2.38 -2.54
N THR A 242 4.88 3.28 -1.99
CA THR A 242 3.80 2.95 -1.05
C THR A 242 2.46 3.52 -1.50
N LEU A 243 1.39 2.96 -0.95
CA LEU A 243 0.02 3.42 -1.12
C LEU A 243 -0.60 3.70 0.25
N VAL A 244 -1.57 4.61 0.30
CA VAL A 244 -2.44 4.75 1.45
C VAL A 244 -3.85 4.39 1.02
N VAL A 245 -4.41 3.37 1.64
CA VAL A 245 -5.70 2.77 1.28
C VAL A 245 -6.66 2.80 2.47
N ARG A 246 -7.95 2.73 2.20
CA ARG A 246 -8.95 2.51 3.24
C ARG A 246 -8.85 1.09 3.75
N LYS A 247 -9.02 0.91 5.05
CA LYS A 247 -9.07 -0.41 5.67
C LYS A 247 -10.36 -1.10 5.25
N PRO A 248 -10.31 -2.38 4.84
CA PRO A 248 -11.51 -3.15 4.55
C PRO A 248 -12.48 -3.13 5.74
N GLY A 249 -13.74 -2.76 5.51
CA GLY A 249 -14.78 -2.73 6.55
C GLY A 249 -14.79 -1.49 7.45
N SER A 250 -14.09 -0.40 7.08
CA SER A 250 -14.19 0.91 7.77
C SER A 250 -15.12 1.85 7.04
#